data_14407c6b2629cbd2b4a7b75a6b318fdb
#
_entry.id   14407c6b2629cbd2b4a7b75a6b318fdb
#
_cell.length_a   1.000
_cell.length_b   1.000
_cell.length_c   1.000
_cell.angle_alpha   90.00
_cell.angle_beta   90.00
_cell.angle_gamma   90.00
#
_symmetry.space_group_name_H-M   'P 1'
#
loop_
_entity.id
_entity.type
_entity.pdbx_description
1 polymer ?
#
loop_
_entity_poly.entity_id
_entity_poly.type
_entity_poly.pdbx_seq_one_letter_code
_entity_poly.pdbx_strand_id
1 'polypeptide(L)'
;MNFRNNRYTLKFADSSDNDGIREIFESGNFSGGISVQYLRGNSPYDSFSADGDVNRIMVIIDNSNGRTIAVGGAVVRFEYINGRKEKCAYLSGLKIHPDYRRKISFIAKAYAFLRSGISDCPYSYTTILDDNKEAASLFEKRHKNMHVYK
;
A
#
# COMPACT_ATOMS: atom_id res chain seq x y z
N MET A 1 -3.35 -14.25 7.31
CA MET A 1 -3.80 -13.69 8.61
C MET A 1 -4.68 -12.50 8.31
N ASN A 2 -5.91 -12.47 8.80
CA ASN A 2 -6.81 -11.32 8.60
C ASN A 2 -6.92 -10.57 9.92
N PHE A 3 -6.74 -9.26 9.90
CA PHE A 3 -7.02 -8.44 11.08
C PHE A 3 -8.41 -7.85 10.95
N ARG A 4 -9.30 -8.17 11.89
CA ARG A 4 -10.68 -7.70 11.90
C ARG A 4 -10.95 -6.98 13.23
N ASN A 5 -11.48 -5.77 13.14
CA ASN A 5 -12.17 -5.15 14.25
C ASN A 5 -13.65 -4.97 13.87
N ASN A 6 -14.49 -4.49 14.78
CA ASN A 6 -15.93 -4.34 14.51
C ASN A 6 -16.24 -3.47 13.29
N ARG A 7 -15.37 -2.53 12.94
CA ARG A 7 -15.60 -1.58 11.85
C ARG A 7 -14.82 -1.89 10.58
N TYR A 8 -13.58 -2.39 10.69
CA TYR A 8 -12.70 -2.53 9.53
C TYR A 8 -12.10 -3.92 9.44
N THR A 9 -11.98 -4.41 8.22
CA THR A 9 -11.25 -5.64 7.89
C THR A 9 -10.00 -5.29 7.09
N LEU A 10 -8.84 -5.79 7.55
CA LEU A 10 -7.61 -5.82 6.78
C LEU A 10 -7.40 -7.23 6.26
N LYS A 11 -7.20 -7.37 4.97
CA LYS A 11 -6.89 -8.67 4.35
C LYS A 11 -5.87 -8.49 3.21
N PHE A 12 -5.20 -9.58 2.85
CA PHE A 12 -4.57 -9.65 1.54
C PHE A 12 -5.66 -9.80 0.50
N ALA A 13 -5.53 -9.00 -0.56
CA ALA A 13 -6.48 -8.97 -1.66
C ALA A 13 -6.37 -10.22 -2.53
N ASP A 14 -7.45 -10.52 -3.18
CA ASP A 14 -7.55 -11.48 -4.28
C ASP A 14 -8.29 -10.85 -5.47
N SER A 15 -8.52 -11.62 -6.53
CA SER A 15 -9.16 -11.12 -7.75
C SER A 15 -10.58 -10.59 -7.54
N SER A 16 -11.28 -11.01 -6.48
CA SER A 16 -12.61 -10.51 -6.15
C SER A 16 -12.61 -9.06 -5.63
N ASP A 17 -11.44 -8.55 -5.24
CA ASP A 17 -11.27 -7.17 -4.77
C ASP A 17 -11.00 -6.16 -5.91
N ASN A 18 -10.94 -6.60 -7.17
CA ASN A 18 -10.56 -5.77 -8.30
C ASN A 18 -11.38 -4.47 -8.41
N ASP A 19 -12.70 -4.56 -8.28
CA ASP A 19 -13.57 -3.39 -8.40
C ASP A 19 -13.32 -2.38 -7.27
N GLY A 20 -13.17 -2.86 -6.05
CA GLY A 20 -12.84 -2.01 -4.91
C GLY A 20 -11.46 -1.36 -5.04
N ILE A 21 -10.47 -2.07 -5.55
CA ILE A 21 -9.12 -1.53 -5.80
C ILE A 21 -9.17 -0.47 -6.91
N ARG A 22 -9.92 -0.73 -7.98
CA ARG A 22 -10.13 0.23 -9.08
C ARG A 22 -10.76 1.52 -8.55
N GLU A 23 -11.85 1.40 -7.79
CA GLU A 23 -12.52 2.55 -7.18
C GLU A 23 -11.55 3.41 -6.36
N ILE A 24 -10.67 2.78 -5.57
CA ILE A 24 -9.66 3.51 -4.82
C ILE A 24 -8.70 4.26 -5.74
N PHE A 25 -8.18 3.63 -6.81
CA PHE A 25 -7.24 4.29 -7.72
C PHE A 25 -7.90 5.42 -8.51
N GLU A 26 -9.18 5.32 -8.80
CA GLU A 26 -9.97 6.35 -9.48
C GLU A 26 -10.51 7.45 -8.55
N SER A 27 -10.55 7.22 -7.24
CA SER A 27 -11.18 8.10 -6.23
C SER A 27 -10.49 9.45 -6.01
N GLY A 28 -9.68 9.93 -6.92
CA GLY A 28 -9.01 11.23 -6.86
C GLY A 28 -7.56 11.16 -7.29
N ASN A 29 -7.02 12.30 -7.62
CA ASN A 29 -5.65 12.46 -8.09
C ASN A 29 -4.68 12.66 -6.92
N PHE A 30 -3.42 12.31 -7.11
CA PHE A 30 -2.35 12.84 -6.27
C PHE A 30 -2.23 14.33 -6.57
N SER A 31 -2.47 15.17 -5.57
CA SER A 31 -2.38 16.61 -5.69
C SER A 31 -0.98 17.10 -5.33
N GLY A 32 -0.38 17.83 -6.22
CA GLY A 32 0.90 18.49 -6.08
C GLY A 32 0.98 19.58 -7.14
N GLY A 33 2.17 20.06 -7.47
CA GLY A 33 2.39 20.96 -8.59
C GLY A 33 1.94 20.38 -9.93
N ILE A 34 1.95 19.05 -10.05
CA ILE A 34 1.39 18.28 -11.16
C ILE A 34 0.35 17.31 -10.60
N SER A 35 -0.86 17.31 -11.16
CA SER A 35 -1.89 16.33 -10.82
C SER A 35 -1.62 15.02 -11.54
N VAL A 36 -1.38 13.93 -10.79
CA VAL A 36 -1.12 12.61 -11.33
C VAL A 36 -2.24 11.66 -10.94
N GLN A 37 -2.83 10.99 -11.93
CA GLN A 37 -3.74 9.88 -11.74
C GLN A 37 -3.01 8.57 -12.08
N TYR A 38 -3.03 7.64 -11.15
CA TYR A 38 -2.42 6.34 -11.34
C TYR A 38 -3.49 5.31 -11.72
N LEU A 39 -3.49 4.91 -12.99
CA LEU A 39 -4.44 3.94 -13.53
C LEU A 39 -3.74 2.58 -13.70
N ARG A 40 -4.37 1.53 -13.21
CA ARG A 40 -3.86 0.15 -13.32
C ARG A 40 -4.69 -0.73 -14.27
N GLY A 41 -5.38 -0.13 -15.24
CA GLY A 41 -6.17 -0.84 -16.24
C GLY A 41 -7.41 -1.54 -15.65
N ASN A 42 -7.91 -2.52 -16.41
CA ASN A 42 -9.18 -3.20 -16.10
C ASN A 42 -9.08 -4.21 -14.94
N SER A 43 -7.88 -4.71 -14.65
CA SER A 43 -7.62 -5.64 -13.56
C SER A 43 -6.47 -5.10 -12.68
N PRO A 44 -6.75 -4.14 -11.78
CA PRO A 44 -5.72 -3.54 -10.94
C PRO A 44 -4.99 -4.56 -10.07
N TYR A 45 -5.69 -5.58 -9.55
CA TYR A 45 -5.07 -6.64 -8.77
C TYR A 45 -3.99 -7.38 -9.58
N ASP A 46 -4.35 -7.82 -10.81
CA ASP A 46 -3.42 -8.57 -11.65
C ASP A 46 -2.27 -7.70 -12.18
N SER A 47 -2.51 -6.39 -12.34
CA SER A 47 -1.50 -5.45 -12.83
C SER A 47 -0.28 -5.35 -11.91
N PHE A 48 -0.42 -5.66 -10.62
CA PHE A 48 0.71 -5.72 -9.70
C PHE A 48 1.69 -6.85 -10.05
N SER A 49 1.24 -7.89 -10.76
CA SER A 49 2.12 -8.98 -11.21
C SER A 49 3.20 -8.52 -12.19
N ALA A 50 2.96 -7.41 -12.89
CA ALA A 50 3.97 -6.81 -13.77
C ALA A 50 5.10 -6.10 -13.02
N ASP A 51 4.91 -5.81 -11.74
CA ASP A 51 5.88 -5.04 -10.94
C ASP A 51 6.96 -5.93 -10.30
N GLY A 52 6.78 -7.27 -10.24
CA GLY A 52 7.76 -8.21 -9.69
C GLY A 52 7.22 -9.63 -9.46
N ASP A 53 8.08 -10.49 -8.92
CA ASP A 53 7.84 -11.95 -8.84
C ASP A 53 6.79 -12.34 -7.80
N VAL A 54 6.72 -11.63 -6.68
CA VAL A 54 5.77 -11.91 -5.60
C VAL A 54 5.08 -10.63 -5.18
N ASN A 55 3.76 -10.64 -5.29
CA ASN A 55 2.93 -9.49 -4.92
C ASN A 55 2.15 -9.75 -3.64
N ARG A 56 2.11 -8.78 -2.76
CA ARG A 56 1.28 -8.75 -1.55
C ARG A 56 0.49 -7.47 -1.56
N ILE A 57 -0.75 -7.57 -2.00
CA ILE A 57 -1.65 -6.43 -2.05
C ILE A 57 -2.56 -6.54 -0.83
N MET A 58 -2.64 -5.48 -0.06
CA MET A 58 -3.52 -5.36 1.09
C MET A 58 -4.66 -4.42 0.76
N VAL A 59 -5.86 -4.79 1.16
CA VAL A 59 -7.03 -3.92 1.16
C VAL A 59 -7.60 -3.74 2.57
N ILE A 60 -8.21 -2.59 2.78
CA ILE A 60 -8.98 -2.28 3.99
C ILE A 60 -10.43 -2.07 3.58
N ILE A 61 -11.33 -2.79 4.25
CA ILE A 61 -12.76 -2.75 3.97
C ILE A 61 -13.49 -2.17 5.17
N ASP A 62 -14.38 -1.21 4.95
CA ASP A 62 -15.33 -0.74 5.96
C ASP A 62 -16.50 -1.73 6.04
N ASN A 63 -16.60 -2.44 7.17
CA ASN A 63 -17.60 -3.49 7.37
C ASN A 63 -19.05 -2.94 7.43
N SER A 64 -19.21 -1.63 7.66
CA SER A 64 -20.54 -1.02 7.74
C SER A 64 -21.25 -0.91 6.38
N ASN A 65 -20.46 -0.87 5.30
CA ASN A 65 -20.98 -0.70 3.94
C ASN A 65 -20.31 -1.61 2.90
N GLY A 66 -19.36 -2.44 3.31
CA GLY A 66 -18.62 -3.36 2.42
C GLY A 66 -17.62 -2.68 1.47
N ARG A 67 -17.38 -1.39 1.62
CA ARG A 67 -16.56 -0.61 0.69
C ARG A 67 -15.08 -0.78 0.97
N THR A 68 -14.29 -0.99 -0.07
CA THR A 68 -12.84 -0.86 0.02
C THR A 68 -12.48 0.62 0.23
N ILE A 69 -11.71 0.90 1.26
CA ILE A 69 -11.38 2.27 1.68
C ILE A 69 -9.89 2.60 1.59
N ALA A 70 -9.07 1.59 1.45
CA ALA A 70 -7.64 1.77 1.23
C ALA A 70 -7.02 0.55 0.53
N VAL A 71 -5.94 0.78 -0.18
CA VAL A 71 -5.10 -0.23 -0.81
C VAL A 71 -3.63 0.10 -0.54
N GLY A 72 -2.79 -0.93 -0.48
CA GLY A 72 -1.35 -0.79 -0.46
C GLY A 72 -0.70 -2.08 -0.95
N GLY A 73 0.41 -1.97 -1.65
CA GLY A 73 1.11 -3.10 -2.22
C GLY A 73 2.55 -3.23 -1.77
N ALA A 74 3.04 -4.44 -1.71
CA ALA A 74 4.45 -4.78 -1.61
C ALA A 74 4.79 -5.77 -2.71
N VAL A 75 5.77 -5.43 -3.51
CA VAL A 75 6.27 -6.26 -4.61
C VAL A 75 7.68 -6.71 -4.28
N VAL A 76 7.89 -8.02 -4.25
CA VAL A 76 9.20 -8.60 -3.96
C VAL A 76 9.98 -8.80 -5.25
N ARG A 77 11.20 -8.33 -5.28
CA ARG A 77 12.14 -8.47 -6.40
C ARG A 77 13.58 -8.48 -5.92
N PHE A 78 14.49 -8.85 -6.79
CA PHE A 78 15.92 -8.82 -6.51
C PHE A 78 16.51 -7.50 -6.99
N GLU A 79 17.28 -6.84 -6.11
CA GLU A 79 17.98 -5.59 -6.38
C GLU A 79 19.47 -5.73 -6.03
N TYR A 80 20.31 -4.92 -6.64
CA TYR A 80 21.73 -4.86 -6.27
C TYR A 80 21.94 -3.76 -5.22
N ILE A 81 22.28 -4.19 -4.00
CA ILE A 81 22.61 -3.29 -2.89
C ILE A 81 24.10 -3.46 -2.57
N ASN A 82 24.86 -2.38 -2.71
CA ASN A 82 26.32 -2.41 -2.50
C ASN A 82 27.03 -3.54 -3.27
N GLY A 83 26.60 -3.79 -4.52
CA GLY A 83 27.17 -4.82 -5.38
C GLY A 83 26.73 -6.26 -5.09
N ARG A 84 25.83 -6.47 -4.14
CA ARG A 84 25.25 -7.79 -3.82
C ARG A 84 23.79 -7.86 -4.26
N LYS A 85 23.41 -8.99 -4.85
CA LYS A 85 22.02 -9.26 -5.22
C LYS A 85 21.23 -9.64 -3.97
N GLU A 86 20.30 -8.77 -3.57
CA GLU A 86 19.52 -8.90 -2.35
C GLU A 86 18.01 -8.94 -2.66
N LYS A 87 17.26 -9.65 -1.84
CA LYS A 87 15.81 -9.71 -1.93
C LYS A 87 15.21 -8.47 -1.26
N CYS A 88 14.47 -7.69 -2.02
CA CYS A 88 13.90 -6.42 -1.58
C CYS A 88 12.39 -6.39 -1.79
N ALA A 89 11.69 -5.66 -0.93
CA ALA A 89 10.28 -5.34 -1.11
C ALA A 89 10.12 -3.88 -1.52
N TYR A 90 9.57 -3.65 -2.71
CA TYR A 90 9.12 -2.33 -3.14
C TYR A 90 7.70 -2.08 -2.65
N LEU A 91 7.52 -1.08 -1.79
CA LEU A 91 6.22 -0.70 -1.26
C LEU A 91 5.62 0.36 -2.16
N SER A 92 4.45 0.06 -2.73
CA SER A 92 3.80 0.91 -3.73
C SER A 92 2.28 0.95 -3.58
N GLY A 93 1.64 1.85 -4.32
CA GLY A 93 0.19 1.88 -4.45
C GLY A 93 -0.57 2.22 -3.17
N LEU A 94 0.09 2.79 -2.15
CA LEU A 94 -0.63 3.23 -0.94
C LEU A 94 -1.58 4.36 -1.30
N LYS A 95 -2.87 4.07 -1.23
CA LYS A 95 -3.93 5.05 -1.45
C LYS A 95 -5.09 4.82 -0.50
N ILE A 96 -5.62 5.90 0.03
CA ILE A 96 -6.77 5.91 0.92
C ILE A 96 -7.85 6.74 0.26
N HIS A 97 -9.09 6.23 0.27
CA HIS A 97 -10.24 6.96 -0.24
C HIS A 97 -10.35 8.34 0.42
N PRO A 98 -10.61 9.42 -0.32
CA PRO A 98 -10.62 10.78 0.22
C PRO A 98 -11.48 10.95 1.48
N ASP A 99 -12.67 10.34 1.52
CA ASP A 99 -13.59 10.44 2.66
C ASP A 99 -13.07 9.78 3.94
N TYR A 100 -12.04 8.96 3.85
CA TYR A 100 -11.45 8.20 4.96
C TYR A 100 -10.05 8.68 5.35
N ARG A 101 -9.40 9.56 4.62
CA ARG A 101 -8.03 10.01 4.87
C ARG A 101 -7.98 10.55 6.29
N ARG A 102 -8.22 11.11 7.03
CA ARG A 102 -8.05 11.56 8.44
C ARG A 102 -8.81 10.71 9.46
N LYS A 103 -9.59 9.73 9.00
CA LYS A 103 -10.41 8.90 9.88
C LYS A 103 -9.75 7.57 10.23
N ILE A 104 -8.66 7.23 9.57
CA ILE A 104 -7.96 5.95 9.76
C ILE A 104 -6.78 6.15 10.71
N SER A 105 -6.96 5.70 11.95
CA SER A 105 -5.92 5.77 12.99
C SER A 105 -4.95 4.58 12.97
N PHE A 106 -5.12 3.63 12.01
CA PHE A 106 -4.38 2.36 12.04
C PHE A 106 -3.46 2.10 10.84
N ILE A 107 -2.99 3.17 10.18
CA ILE A 107 -2.00 3.03 9.07
C ILE A 107 -0.77 2.24 9.54
N ALA A 108 -0.29 2.47 10.76
CA ALA A 108 0.82 1.69 11.31
C ALA A 108 0.51 0.19 11.44
N LYS A 109 -0.73 -0.17 11.78
CA LYS A 109 -1.17 -1.58 11.82
C LYS A 109 -1.29 -2.18 10.42
N ALA A 110 -1.79 -1.40 9.46
CA ALA A 110 -1.87 -1.79 8.07
C ALA A 110 -0.47 -2.04 7.48
N TYR A 111 0.48 -1.15 7.79
CA TYR A 111 1.87 -1.32 7.41
C TYR A 111 2.47 -2.59 8.03
N ALA A 112 2.28 -2.82 9.33
CA ALA A 112 2.74 -4.04 10.00
C ALA A 112 2.12 -5.32 9.40
N PHE A 113 0.84 -5.24 9.02
CA PHE A 113 0.16 -6.34 8.34
C PHE A 113 0.77 -6.62 6.96
N LEU A 114 0.98 -5.58 6.14
CA LEU A 114 1.63 -5.72 4.83
C LEU A 114 3.04 -6.32 4.98
N ARG A 115 3.78 -5.84 5.98
CA ARG A 115 5.12 -6.32 6.32
C ARG A 115 5.15 -7.80 6.67
N SER A 116 4.10 -8.34 7.31
CA SER A 116 4.02 -9.77 7.63
C SER A 116 3.98 -10.66 6.39
N GLY A 117 3.51 -10.14 5.26
CA GLY A 117 3.50 -10.85 3.97
C GLY A 117 4.84 -10.84 3.21
N ILE A 118 5.82 -10.07 3.70
CA ILE A 118 7.15 -9.91 3.11
C ILE A 118 8.26 -10.05 4.16
N SER A 119 8.01 -10.84 5.20
CA SER A 119 8.92 -11.00 6.35
C SER A 119 10.30 -11.56 6.00
N ASP A 120 10.41 -12.23 4.85
CA ASP A 120 11.65 -12.77 4.30
C ASP A 120 12.49 -11.77 3.49
N CYS A 121 12.03 -10.52 3.37
CA CYS A 121 12.77 -9.45 2.72
C CYS A 121 13.54 -8.62 3.76
N PRO A 122 14.89 -8.65 3.75
CA PRO A 122 15.69 -7.87 4.68
C PRO A 122 15.59 -6.36 4.44
N TYR A 123 15.27 -5.98 3.19
CA TYR A 123 15.16 -4.58 2.78
C TYR A 123 13.79 -4.28 2.22
N SER A 124 13.33 -3.06 2.49
CA SER A 124 12.17 -2.50 1.81
C SER A 124 12.42 -1.04 1.46
N TYR A 125 11.86 -0.59 0.35
CA TYR A 125 11.95 0.80 -0.09
C TYR A 125 10.63 1.25 -0.74
N THR A 126 10.47 2.54 -0.82
CA THR A 126 9.34 3.19 -1.49
C THR A 126 9.82 4.45 -2.18
N THR A 127 9.09 4.88 -3.20
CA THR A 127 9.28 6.18 -3.83
C THR A 127 8.14 7.11 -3.46
N ILE A 128 8.47 8.33 -3.08
CA ILE A 128 7.51 9.36 -2.72
C ILE A 128 7.78 10.57 -3.61
N LEU A 129 6.75 11.11 -4.24
CA LEU A 129 6.87 12.36 -4.97
C LEU A 129 7.27 13.48 -4.01
N ASP A 130 8.20 14.33 -4.40
CA ASP A 130 8.79 15.36 -3.53
C ASP A 130 7.75 16.35 -2.96
N ASP A 131 6.69 16.61 -3.71
CA ASP A 131 5.60 17.48 -3.29
C ASP A 131 4.50 16.75 -2.48
N ASN A 132 4.56 15.43 -2.32
CA ASN A 132 3.63 14.64 -1.52
C ASN A 132 3.99 14.71 -0.01
N LYS A 133 3.78 15.88 0.58
CA LYS A 133 4.08 16.13 2.01
C LYS A 133 3.33 15.21 2.98
N GLU A 134 2.12 14.76 2.63
CA GLU A 134 1.35 13.83 3.47
C GLU A 134 2.04 12.48 3.56
N ALA A 135 2.46 11.92 2.43
CA ALA A 135 3.18 10.65 2.41
C ALA A 135 4.56 10.77 3.08
N ALA A 136 5.33 11.83 2.77
CA ALA A 136 6.62 12.08 3.41
C ALA A 136 6.48 12.14 4.93
N SER A 137 5.54 12.94 5.44
CA SER A 137 5.28 13.06 6.88
C SER A 137 4.88 11.75 7.56
N LEU A 138 4.21 10.82 6.84
CA LEU A 138 3.85 9.52 7.36
C LEU A 138 5.10 8.67 7.64
N PHE A 139 6.08 8.70 6.76
CA PHE A 139 7.29 7.86 6.86
C PHE A 139 8.40 8.51 7.70
N GLU A 140 8.44 9.82 7.80
CA GLU A 140 9.38 10.55 8.65
C GLU A 140 9.05 10.44 10.14
N LYS A 141 7.77 10.33 10.48
CA LYS A 141 7.33 10.17 11.86
C LYS A 141 7.63 8.75 12.37
N ARG A 142 8.25 8.67 13.55
CA ARG A 142 8.41 7.39 14.24
C ARG A 142 7.05 6.86 14.72
N HIS A 143 6.57 5.80 14.08
CA HIS A 143 5.41 5.06 14.55
C HIS A 143 5.86 3.77 15.24
N LYS A 144 5.19 3.38 16.33
CA LYS A 144 5.57 2.24 17.20
C LYS A 144 5.80 0.92 16.43
N ASN A 145 5.16 0.73 15.30
CA ASN A 145 5.20 -0.51 14.50
C ASN A 145 5.72 -0.30 13.07
N MET A 146 6.37 0.81 12.79
CA MET A 146 6.99 1.08 11.49
C MET A 146 8.50 1.16 11.64
N HIS A 147 9.22 0.64 10.63
CA HIS A 147 10.65 0.86 10.53
C HIS A 147 10.95 2.34 10.26
N VAL A 148 12.06 2.80 10.79
CA VAL A 148 12.57 4.13 10.47
C VAL A 148 13.12 4.09 9.06
N TYR A 149 12.61 4.92 8.18
CA TYR A 149 13.19 5.17 6.87
C TYR A 149 14.39 6.10 7.01
N LYS A 150 15.45 5.76 6.29
CA LYS A 150 16.68 6.55 6.21
C LYS A 150 16.82 7.10 4.82
#